data_3e318a2bba441d383ed6605e20599495
#
_entry.id   3e318a2bba441d383ed6605e20599495
#
_cell.length_a   1.000
_cell.length_b   1.000
_cell.length_c   1.000
_cell.angle_alpha   90.00
_cell.angle_beta   90.00
_cell.angle_gamma   90.00
#
_symmetry.space_group_name_H-M   'P 1'
#
loop_
_entity.id
_entity.type
_entity.pdbx_description
1 polymer ?
#
loop_
_entity_poly.entity_id
_entity_poly.type
_entity_poly.pdbx_seq_one_letter_code
_entity_poly.pdbx_strand_id
1 'polypeptide(L)'
;ENLNPIEEAIGYNLLMDEFNLTQELISQRVGKSRSAIANSLRLLSLEDEIQKMLILGTLTSGHARAILSLDDKELRIALSKRIIEDNLNVRQAEALAKQLQKKKTTEEKV
;
A
#
# COMPACT_ATOMS: atom_id res chain seq x y z
N GLU A 1 -15.80 -7.22 14.41
CA GLU A 1 -14.51 -6.58 14.55
C GLU A 1 -13.89 -6.27 13.19
N ASN A 2 -13.11 -5.23 13.15
CA ASN A 2 -12.52 -4.79 11.91
C ASN A 2 -11.22 -5.54 11.61
N LEU A 3 -11.11 -6.04 10.40
CA LEU A 3 -9.85 -6.60 9.92
C LEU A 3 -8.84 -5.48 9.69
N ASN A 4 -7.55 -5.73 9.90
CA ASN A 4 -6.54 -4.78 9.47
C ASN A 4 -6.38 -4.86 7.94
N PRO A 5 -5.74 -3.85 7.31
CA PRO A 5 -5.65 -3.83 5.85
C PRO A 5 -4.97 -5.06 5.23
N ILE A 6 -4.01 -5.66 5.92
CA ILE A 6 -3.32 -6.84 5.41
C ILE A 6 -4.23 -8.07 5.49
N GLU A 7 -4.97 -8.25 6.58
CA GLU A 7 -5.93 -9.35 6.70
C GLU A 7 -7.00 -9.26 5.63
N GLU A 8 -7.49 -8.04 5.37
CA GLU A 8 -8.48 -7.81 4.32
C GLU A 8 -7.94 -8.21 2.95
N ALA A 9 -6.69 -7.79 2.65
CA ALA A 9 -6.04 -8.13 1.39
C ALA A 9 -5.84 -9.63 1.24
N ILE A 10 -5.44 -10.32 2.30
CA ILE A 10 -5.28 -11.77 2.30
C ILE A 10 -6.61 -12.44 1.99
N GLY A 11 -7.71 -11.95 2.58
CA GLY A 11 -9.03 -12.47 2.33
C GLY A 11 -9.44 -12.36 0.88
N TYR A 12 -9.21 -11.21 0.24
CA TYR A 12 -9.51 -11.02 -1.18
C TYR A 12 -8.66 -11.96 -2.05
N ASN A 13 -7.38 -12.08 -1.72
CA ASN A 13 -6.49 -12.94 -2.47
C ASN A 13 -6.95 -14.39 -2.42
N LEU A 14 -7.40 -14.82 -1.24
CA LEU A 14 -7.91 -16.18 -1.03
C LEU A 14 -9.16 -16.45 -1.85
N LEU A 15 -10.07 -15.47 -1.92
CA LEU A 15 -11.28 -15.59 -2.73
C LEU A 15 -10.92 -15.74 -4.22
N MET A 16 -9.90 -15.04 -4.69
CA MET A 16 -9.47 -15.18 -6.07
C MET A 16 -8.82 -16.53 -6.33
N ASP A 17 -7.94 -16.98 -5.44
CA ASP A 17 -7.16 -18.20 -5.66
C ASP A 17 -7.98 -19.47 -5.46
N GLU A 18 -8.78 -19.53 -4.39
CA GLU A 18 -9.51 -20.76 -4.06
C GLU A 18 -10.90 -20.83 -4.66
N PHE A 19 -11.56 -19.70 -4.84
CA PHE A 19 -12.93 -19.67 -5.35
C PHE A 19 -13.04 -19.11 -6.76
N ASN A 20 -11.90 -18.80 -7.37
CA ASN A 20 -11.81 -18.30 -8.76
C ASN A 20 -12.65 -17.05 -9.00
N LEU A 21 -12.81 -16.22 -7.99
CA LEU A 21 -13.56 -14.98 -8.15
C LEU A 21 -12.67 -13.92 -8.78
N THR A 22 -13.27 -13.08 -9.64
CA THR A 22 -12.57 -11.92 -10.21
C THR A 22 -12.65 -10.75 -9.25
N GLN A 23 -11.78 -9.76 -9.45
CA GLN A 23 -11.83 -8.53 -8.64
C GLN A 23 -13.18 -7.85 -8.76
N GLU A 24 -13.78 -7.88 -9.95
CA GLU A 24 -15.09 -7.29 -10.17
C GLU A 24 -16.18 -7.99 -9.36
N LEU A 25 -16.19 -9.33 -9.34
CA LEU A 25 -17.15 -10.07 -8.54
C LEU A 25 -16.99 -9.81 -7.05
N ILE A 26 -15.74 -9.74 -6.59
CA ILE A 26 -15.48 -9.42 -5.18
C ILE A 26 -16.01 -8.02 -4.85
N SER A 27 -15.75 -7.04 -5.73
CA SER A 27 -16.20 -5.67 -5.51
C SER A 27 -17.71 -5.59 -5.38
N GLN A 28 -18.43 -6.33 -6.21
CA GLN A 28 -19.89 -6.38 -6.15
C GLN A 28 -20.39 -6.98 -4.84
N ARG A 29 -19.73 -8.04 -4.37
CA ARG A 29 -20.18 -8.74 -3.15
C ARG A 29 -19.88 -7.97 -1.87
N VAL A 30 -18.74 -7.26 -1.83
CA VAL A 30 -18.35 -6.53 -0.61
C VAL A 30 -18.76 -5.06 -0.64
N GLY A 31 -19.32 -4.58 -1.76
CA GLY A 31 -19.78 -3.20 -1.86
C GLY A 31 -18.68 -2.17 -1.96
N LYS A 32 -17.51 -2.56 -2.48
CA LYS A 32 -16.39 -1.64 -2.70
C LYS A 32 -16.08 -1.56 -4.17
N SER A 33 -15.40 -0.50 -4.61
CA SER A 33 -15.02 -0.36 -6.00
C SER A 33 -13.96 -1.38 -6.39
N ARG A 34 -13.89 -1.70 -7.69
CA ARG A 34 -12.85 -2.59 -8.20
C ARG A 34 -11.46 -2.02 -7.91
N SER A 35 -11.31 -0.69 -8.03
CA SER A 35 -10.04 -0.02 -7.70
C SER A 35 -9.65 -0.23 -6.25
N ALA A 36 -10.62 -0.18 -5.33
CA ALA A 36 -10.34 -0.42 -3.91
C ALA A 36 -9.85 -1.85 -3.68
N ILE A 37 -10.45 -2.84 -4.36
CA ILE A 37 -10.00 -4.23 -4.27
C ILE A 37 -8.58 -4.36 -4.82
N ALA A 38 -8.30 -3.78 -5.99
CA ALA A 38 -6.97 -3.84 -6.59
C ALA A 38 -5.91 -3.20 -5.70
N ASN A 39 -6.22 -2.03 -5.13
CA ASN A 39 -5.30 -1.34 -4.21
C ASN A 39 -5.04 -2.18 -2.95
N SER A 40 -6.08 -2.82 -2.42
CA SER A 40 -5.93 -3.69 -1.26
C SER A 40 -4.97 -4.85 -1.56
N LEU A 41 -5.17 -5.52 -2.71
CA LEU A 41 -4.31 -6.63 -3.10
C LEU A 41 -2.85 -6.21 -3.28
N ARG A 42 -2.62 -4.99 -3.75
CA ARG A 42 -1.26 -4.47 -3.92
C ARG A 42 -0.50 -4.35 -2.59
N LEU A 43 -1.22 -4.22 -1.47
CA LEU A 43 -0.56 -4.16 -0.16
C LEU A 43 0.28 -5.40 0.14
N LEU A 44 -0.09 -6.53 -0.44
CA LEU A 44 0.63 -7.79 -0.23
C LEU A 44 2.00 -7.81 -0.91
N SER A 45 2.26 -6.87 -1.83
CA SER A 45 3.57 -6.73 -2.48
C SER A 45 4.55 -5.88 -1.68
N LEU A 46 4.11 -5.23 -0.61
CA LEU A 46 4.98 -4.44 0.24
C LEU A 46 5.92 -5.32 1.06
N GLU A 47 7.08 -4.76 1.41
CA GLU A 47 8.04 -5.44 2.26
C GLU A 47 7.42 -5.82 3.60
N ASP A 48 7.89 -6.93 4.17
CA ASP A 48 7.32 -7.48 5.43
C ASP A 48 7.30 -6.45 6.54
N GLU A 49 8.34 -5.65 6.68
CA GLU A 49 8.39 -4.65 7.74
C GLU A 49 7.34 -3.55 7.56
N ILE A 50 7.03 -3.20 6.31
CA ILE A 50 5.97 -2.23 6.02
C ILE A 50 4.60 -2.84 6.29
N GLN A 51 4.41 -4.11 5.92
CA GLN A 51 3.17 -4.81 6.23
C GLN A 51 2.92 -4.88 7.74
N LYS A 52 3.97 -5.09 8.53
CA LYS A 52 3.86 -5.10 9.99
C LYS A 52 3.38 -3.75 10.52
N MET A 53 3.85 -2.65 9.95
CA MET A 53 3.41 -1.32 10.34
C MET A 53 1.92 -1.12 10.05
N LEU A 54 1.43 -1.67 8.94
CA LEU A 54 0.01 -1.64 8.61
C LEU A 54 -0.82 -2.48 9.58
N ILE A 55 -0.31 -3.65 9.95
CA ILE A 55 -0.98 -4.54 10.90
C ILE A 55 -1.09 -3.86 12.28
N LEU A 56 -0.02 -3.20 12.70
CA LEU A 56 0.02 -2.52 13.99
C LEU A 56 -0.76 -1.19 14.00
N GLY A 57 -1.15 -0.70 12.83
CA GLY A 57 -1.89 0.55 12.73
C GLY A 57 -1.03 1.80 12.75
N THR A 58 0.31 1.67 12.71
CA THR A 58 1.20 2.83 12.64
C THR A 58 1.21 3.47 11.27
N LEU A 59 0.83 2.70 10.24
CA LEU A 59 0.58 3.20 8.89
C LEU A 59 -0.86 2.91 8.51
N THR A 60 -1.47 3.80 7.73
CA THR A 60 -2.82 3.61 7.18
C THR A 60 -2.74 3.11 5.74
N SER A 61 -3.87 2.67 5.18
CA SER A 61 -3.94 2.27 3.78
C SER A 61 -3.58 3.42 2.83
N GLY A 62 -3.93 4.66 3.20
CA GLY A 62 -3.55 5.83 2.41
C GLY A 62 -2.04 6.03 2.37
N HIS A 63 -1.37 5.87 3.51
CA HIS A 63 0.10 5.90 3.56
C HIS A 63 0.69 4.80 2.68
N ALA A 64 0.11 3.60 2.74
CA ALA A 64 0.61 2.47 1.96
C ALA A 64 0.51 2.72 0.46
N ARG A 65 -0.55 3.38 0.00
CA ARG A 65 -0.68 3.74 -1.42
C ARG A 65 0.40 4.69 -1.86
N ALA A 66 0.75 5.66 -1.01
CA ALA A 66 1.87 6.57 -1.30
C ALA A 66 3.19 5.80 -1.41
N ILE A 67 3.41 4.84 -0.51
CA ILE A 67 4.61 4.01 -0.53
C ILE A 67 4.66 3.16 -1.79
N LEU A 68 3.52 2.58 -2.20
CA LEU A 68 3.43 1.75 -3.40
C LEU A 68 3.71 2.52 -4.70
N SER A 69 3.62 3.84 -4.69
CA SER A 69 3.96 4.64 -5.87
C SER A 69 5.46 4.63 -6.17
N LEU A 70 6.28 4.23 -5.19
CA LEU A 70 7.72 4.08 -5.37
C LEU A 70 8.05 2.66 -5.85
N ASP A 71 8.87 2.56 -6.88
CA ASP A 71 9.25 1.26 -7.45
C ASP A 71 10.56 0.72 -6.87
N ASP A 72 11.19 1.47 -5.98
CA ASP A 72 12.46 1.12 -5.34
C ASP A 72 12.22 0.70 -3.89
N LYS A 73 12.65 -0.51 -3.55
CA LYS A 73 12.50 -1.05 -2.19
C LYS A 73 13.10 -0.11 -1.12
N GLU A 74 14.29 0.41 -1.38
CA GLU A 74 14.96 1.28 -0.41
C GLU A 74 14.19 2.57 -0.18
N LEU A 75 13.61 3.14 -1.24
CA LEU A 75 12.80 4.33 -1.12
C LEU A 75 11.49 4.05 -0.38
N ARG A 76 10.89 2.88 -0.62
CA ARG A 76 9.67 2.50 0.11
C ARG A 76 9.93 2.41 1.60
N ILE A 77 11.03 1.78 1.99
CA ILE A 77 11.39 1.65 3.39
C ILE A 77 11.70 3.02 4.01
N ALA A 78 12.47 3.84 3.29
CA ALA A 78 12.80 5.19 3.75
C ALA A 78 11.56 6.04 3.96
N LEU A 79 10.61 5.99 3.02
CA LEU A 79 9.37 6.74 3.13
C LEU A 79 8.54 6.26 4.33
N SER A 80 8.43 4.95 4.54
CA SER A 80 7.66 4.41 5.66
C SER A 80 8.23 4.89 7.00
N LYS A 81 9.54 4.93 7.12
CA LYS A 81 10.19 5.42 8.34
C LYS A 81 9.94 6.91 8.56
N ARG A 82 10.04 7.71 7.49
CA ARG A 82 9.79 9.16 7.58
C ARG A 82 8.35 9.46 7.96
N ILE A 83 7.40 8.69 7.45
CA ILE A 83 6.00 8.87 7.82
C ILE A 83 5.81 8.71 9.31
N ILE A 84 6.45 7.70 9.90
CA ILE A 84 6.31 7.41 11.33
C ILE A 84 7.09 8.43 12.16
N GLU A 85 8.34 8.69 11.82
CA GLU A 85 9.21 9.60 12.58
C GLU A 85 8.67 11.03 12.61
N ASP A 86 8.21 11.51 11.44
CA ASP A 86 7.75 12.88 11.29
C ASP A 86 6.24 13.02 11.41
N ASN A 87 5.55 11.92 11.69
CA ASN A 87 4.09 11.87 11.84
C ASN A 87 3.39 12.50 10.63
N LEU A 88 3.76 12.07 9.43
CA LEU A 88 3.21 12.61 8.20
C LEU A 88 1.78 12.13 7.96
N ASN A 89 0.92 13.03 7.48
CA ASN A 89 -0.40 12.62 6.99
C ASN A 89 -0.27 12.06 5.57
N VAL A 90 -1.37 11.56 5.00
CA VAL A 90 -1.35 10.94 3.68
C VAL A 90 -0.87 11.92 2.61
N ARG A 91 -1.34 13.16 2.65
CA ARG A 91 -0.97 14.18 1.68
C ARG A 91 0.52 14.51 1.73
N GLN A 92 1.06 14.63 2.93
CA GLN A 92 2.49 14.86 3.13
C GLN A 92 3.32 13.66 2.64
N ALA A 93 2.84 12.45 2.90
CA ALA A 93 3.49 11.24 2.43
C ALA A 93 3.51 11.17 0.91
N GLU A 94 2.39 11.51 0.27
CA GLU A 94 2.32 11.57 -1.20
C GLU A 94 3.29 12.58 -1.79
N ALA A 95 3.39 13.76 -1.19
CA ALA A 95 4.32 14.79 -1.63
C ALA A 95 5.77 14.33 -1.50
N LEU A 96 6.10 13.70 -0.36
CA LEU A 96 7.46 13.18 -0.15
C LEU A 96 7.78 12.06 -1.12
N ALA A 97 6.82 11.17 -1.39
CA ALA A 97 7.01 10.10 -2.36
C ALA A 97 7.38 10.67 -3.75
N LYS A 98 6.67 11.69 -4.18
CA LYS A 98 6.98 12.35 -5.47
C LYS A 98 8.37 12.94 -5.48
N GLN A 99 8.79 13.58 -4.39
CA GLN A 99 10.13 14.15 -4.28
C GLN A 99 11.20 13.07 -4.37
N LEU A 100 11.02 11.97 -3.66
CA LEU A 100 11.98 10.87 -3.64
C LEU A 100 12.11 10.22 -5.02
N GLN A 101 10.99 9.98 -5.69
CA GLN A 101 10.98 9.39 -7.02
C GLN A 101 11.63 10.32 -8.04
N LYS A 102 11.31 11.61 -7.98
CA LYS A 102 11.89 12.62 -8.87
C LYS A 102 13.40 12.73 -8.68
N LYS A 103 13.87 12.74 -7.44
CA LYS A 103 15.29 12.83 -7.13
C LYS A 103 16.03 11.62 -7.70
N LYS A 104 15.49 10.41 -7.51
CA LYS A 104 16.08 9.20 -8.05
C LYS A 104 16.17 9.25 -9.56
N THR A 105 15.08 9.63 -10.22
CA THR A 105 15.04 9.73 -11.69
C THR A 105 16.08 10.72 -12.21
N THR A 106 16.24 11.86 -11.53
CA THR A 106 17.24 12.87 -11.90
C THR A 106 18.66 12.31 -11.75
N GLU A 107 18.93 11.61 -10.65
CA GLU A 107 20.23 11.01 -10.40
C GLU A 107 20.56 9.94 -11.44
N GLU A 108 19.59 9.14 -11.85
CA GLU A 108 19.80 8.10 -12.86
C GLU A 108 20.09 8.65 -14.24
N LYS A 109 19.66 9.86 -14.54
CA LYS A 109 19.90 10.51 -15.85
C LYS A 109 21.28 11.12 -15.95
N VAL A 110 21.97 11.27 -14.85
CA VAL A 110 23.34 11.80 -14.81
C VAL A 110 24.34 10.64 -14.96
#